data_9b3bc6b51fb5ff697ed9b74938ad26a6
#
_entry.id   9b3bc6b51fb5ff697ed9b74938ad26a6
#
_cell.length_a   1.000
_cell.length_b   1.000
_cell.length_c   1.000
_cell.angle_alpha   90.00
_cell.angle_beta   90.00
_cell.angle_gamma   90.00
#
_symmetry.space_group_name_H-M   'P 1'
#
loop_
_entity.id
_entity.type
_entity.pdbx_description
1 polymer ?
#
loop_
_entity_poly.entity_id
_entity_poly.type
_entity_poly.pdbx_seq_one_letter_code
_entity_poly.pdbx_strand_id
1 'polypeptide(L)'
;MKRTVVLAGLVWLGAVAAAAARECKGIDFPEHVQVNGTELTLNGLGIRKATFLKVNVYVGALYVTRASHDPQPLIDPNAPAELILQFVRNVGAGDLKSAWKEGFERVAKDQMATLGARVTMLDGWMSDIKTGQRLTFVRLPGTGIQVSVNGTVKGTITGDDFSRAFMKIWLGDEPPNAELKAGLLGGPCE
;
A
#
# COMPACT_ATOMS: atom_id res chain seq x y z
N MET A 1 33.65 -60.24 -20.86
CA MET A 1 33.66 -59.34 -19.69
C MET A 1 32.76 -58.17 -20.00
N LYS A 2 31.54 -58.11 -19.42
CA LYS A 2 30.56 -57.01 -19.62
C LYS A 2 30.73 -56.02 -18.46
N ARG A 3 31.12 -54.77 -18.78
CA ARG A 3 31.21 -53.69 -17.79
C ARG A 3 29.86 -53.00 -17.70
N THR A 4 29.21 -53.12 -16.53
CA THR A 4 27.98 -52.39 -16.20
C THR A 4 28.37 -51.01 -15.68
N VAL A 5 27.95 -49.95 -16.39
CA VAL A 5 28.12 -48.58 -15.95
C VAL A 5 26.83 -48.19 -15.18
N VAL A 6 26.98 -47.94 -13.89
CA VAL A 6 25.89 -47.40 -13.04
C VAL A 6 25.96 -45.88 -13.09
N LEU A 7 24.99 -45.24 -13.75
CA LEU A 7 24.80 -43.78 -13.68
C LEU A 7 24.09 -43.45 -12.37
N ALA A 8 24.79 -42.82 -11.44
CA ALA A 8 24.19 -42.22 -10.25
C ALA A 8 23.58 -40.86 -10.64
N GLY A 9 22.24 -40.78 -10.71
CA GLY A 9 21.53 -39.54 -10.92
C GLY A 9 21.55 -38.69 -9.64
N LEU A 10 22.15 -37.50 -9.71
CA LEU A 10 22.12 -36.50 -8.65
C LEU A 10 20.76 -35.79 -8.68
N VAL A 11 19.88 -36.07 -7.73
CA VAL A 11 18.62 -35.34 -7.54
C VAL A 11 18.95 -34.05 -6.78
N TRP A 12 18.88 -32.91 -7.47
CA TRP A 12 18.95 -31.59 -6.85
C TRP A 12 17.60 -31.29 -6.19
N LEU A 13 17.52 -31.42 -4.86
CA LEU A 13 16.44 -30.85 -4.08
C LEU A 13 16.68 -29.31 -4.01
N GLY A 14 16.02 -28.55 -4.88
CA GLY A 14 15.95 -27.11 -4.75
C GLY A 14 15.16 -26.76 -3.48
N ALA A 15 15.82 -26.20 -2.47
CA ALA A 15 15.15 -25.61 -1.32
C ALA A 15 14.39 -24.39 -1.79
N VAL A 16 13.04 -24.46 -1.84
CA VAL A 16 12.19 -23.29 -1.99
C VAL A 16 12.27 -22.52 -0.68
N ALA A 17 13.05 -21.43 -0.66
CA ALA A 17 13.05 -20.50 0.47
C ALA A 17 11.63 -19.94 0.59
N ALA A 18 10.91 -20.23 1.68
CA ALA A 18 9.66 -19.58 1.99
C ALA A 18 9.95 -18.08 2.13
N ALA A 19 9.34 -17.26 1.28
CA ALA A 19 9.45 -15.81 1.41
C ALA A 19 8.90 -15.42 2.79
N ALA A 20 9.70 -14.69 3.59
CA ALA A 20 9.25 -14.19 4.88
C ALA A 20 8.03 -13.27 4.67
N ALA A 21 7.02 -13.44 5.49
CA ALA A 21 5.80 -12.64 5.45
C ALA A 21 5.44 -12.22 6.87
N ARG A 22 4.80 -11.05 6.99
CA ARG A 22 4.24 -10.56 8.25
C ARG A 22 2.73 -10.61 8.18
N GLU A 23 2.13 -11.23 9.19
CA GLU A 23 0.67 -11.36 9.28
C GLU A 23 0.03 -10.16 9.98
N CYS A 24 -1.14 -9.75 9.48
CA CYS A 24 -2.05 -8.85 10.17
C CYS A 24 -3.50 -9.22 9.89
N LYS A 25 -4.29 -9.52 10.91
CA LYS A 25 -5.70 -9.95 10.80
C LYS A 25 -5.91 -11.17 9.89
N GLY A 26 -5.02 -12.16 9.96
CA GLY A 26 -5.11 -13.37 9.14
C GLY A 26 -4.74 -13.14 7.67
N ILE A 27 -4.09 -12.02 7.35
CA ILE A 27 -3.64 -11.69 6.01
C ILE A 27 -2.11 -11.60 6.03
N ASP A 28 -1.47 -12.39 5.17
CA ASP A 28 -0.03 -12.39 5.00
C ASP A 28 0.40 -11.31 3.99
N PHE A 29 1.41 -10.53 4.38
CA PHE A 29 2.08 -9.55 3.55
C PHE A 29 3.56 -9.92 3.44
N PRO A 30 4.11 -10.13 2.23
CA PRO A 30 5.52 -10.46 2.05
C PRO A 30 6.40 -9.35 2.62
N GLU A 31 7.57 -9.72 3.18
CA GLU A 31 8.53 -8.72 3.70
C GLU A 31 9.15 -7.88 2.57
N HIS A 32 9.17 -8.38 1.33
CA HIS A 32 9.71 -7.68 0.18
C HIS A 32 8.78 -7.79 -1.02
N VAL A 33 8.67 -6.70 -1.79
CA VAL A 33 7.94 -6.64 -3.06
C VAL A 33 8.82 -6.00 -4.14
N GLN A 34 8.56 -6.33 -5.40
CA GLN A 34 9.25 -5.72 -6.54
C GLN A 34 8.34 -4.71 -7.24
N VAL A 35 8.79 -3.48 -7.35
CA VAL A 35 8.07 -2.40 -8.01
C VAL A 35 8.99 -1.78 -9.07
N ASN A 36 8.65 -1.95 -10.35
CA ASN A 36 9.42 -1.43 -11.48
C ASN A 36 10.94 -1.74 -11.38
N GLY A 37 11.29 -2.96 -10.98
CA GLY A 37 12.69 -3.40 -10.84
C GLY A 37 13.39 -2.93 -9.55
N THR A 38 12.69 -2.19 -8.68
CA THR A 38 13.21 -1.81 -7.36
C THR A 38 12.59 -2.69 -6.29
N GLU A 39 13.42 -3.29 -5.45
CA GLU A 39 12.96 -4.00 -4.27
C GLU A 39 12.55 -3.00 -3.17
N LEU A 40 11.34 -3.20 -2.65
CA LEU A 40 10.82 -2.47 -1.51
C LEU A 40 10.64 -3.43 -0.33
N THR A 41 10.94 -2.95 0.87
CA THR A 41 10.79 -3.67 2.13
C THR A 41 9.52 -3.20 2.85
N LEU A 42 8.81 -4.12 3.50
CA LEU A 42 7.64 -3.81 4.32
C LEU A 42 8.04 -2.95 5.52
N ASN A 43 7.64 -1.69 5.50
CA ASN A 43 7.84 -0.74 6.61
C ASN A 43 6.95 -1.09 7.79
N GLY A 44 5.66 -1.29 7.53
CA GLY A 44 4.72 -1.61 8.57
C GLY A 44 3.31 -1.92 8.06
N LEU A 45 2.52 -2.46 8.99
CA LEU A 45 1.11 -2.85 8.79
C LEU A 45 0.24 -2.11 9.79
N GLY A 46 -0.89 -1.57 9.35
CA GLY A 46 -1.82 -0.89 10.25
C GLY A 46 -3.27 -1.13 9.86
N ILE A 47 -4.20 -1.06 10.82
CA ILE A 47 -5.62 -1.30 10.58
C ILE A 47 -6.39 0.01 10.56
N ARG A 48 -7.13 0.26 9.46
CA ARG A 48 -8.13 1.33 9.42
C ARG A 48 -9.37 0.91 10.17
N LYS A 49 -9.64 1.59 11.27
CA LYS A 49 -10.88 1.45 12.04
C LYS A 49 -11.79 2.64 11.74
N ALA A 50 -13.03 2.37 11.36
CA ALA A 50 -14.03 3.40 11.09
C ALA A 50 -15.11 3.38 12.17
N THR A 51 -15.79 4.53 12.32
CA THR A 51 -16.87 4.77 13.27
C THR A 51 -16.44 4.69 14.73
N PHE A 52 -17.31 5.13 15.64
CA PHE A 52 -17.10 5.01 17.09
C PHE A 52 -17.05 3.53 17.58
N LEU A 53 -17.59 2.59 16.79
CA LEU A 53 -17.52 1.15 17.05
C LEU A 53 -16.18 0.52 16.65
N LYS A 54 -15.23 1.31 16.15
CA LYS A 54 -13.89 0.86 15.70
C LYS A 54 -13.95 -0.35 14.75
N VAL A 55 -14.86 -0.32 13.79
CA VAL A 55 -15.02 -1.42 12.82
C VAL A 55 -13.83 -1.43 11.86
N ASN A 56 -13.17 -2.59 11.73
CA ASN A 56 -12.05 -2.76 10.79
C ASN A 56 -12.54 -2.63 9.34
N VAL A 57 -11.87 -1.78 8.56
CA VAL A 57 -12.21 -1.51 7.15
C VAL A 57 -11.20 -2.17 6.23
N TYR A 58 -9.92 -1.91 6.45
CA TYR A 58 -8.82 -2.53 5.70
C TYR A 58 -7.57 -2.66 6.56
N VAL A 59 -6.67 -3.53 6.15
CA VAL A 59 -5.27 -3.54 6.56
C VAL A 59 -4.48 -2.75 5.54
N GLY A 60 -3.76 -1.72 5.98
CA GLY A 60 -2.78 -0.99 5.18
C GLY A 60 -1.41 -1.64 5.32
N ALA A 61 -0.71 -1.82 4.20
CA ALA A 61 0.68 -2.25 4.14
C ALA A 61 1.51 -1.20 3.40
N LEU A 62 2.55 -0.69 4.02
CA LEU A 62 3.45 0.30 3.44
C LEU A 62 4.80 -0.34 3.12
N TYR A 63 5.19 -0.30 1.85
CA TYR A 63 6.48 -0.76 1.36
C TYR A 63 7.33 0.42 0.89
N VAL A 64 8.61 0.41 1.25
CA VAL A 64 9.55 1.50 1.00
C VAL A 64 10.95 0.96 0.69
N THR A 65 11.80 1.79 0.10
CA THR A 65 13.20 1.41 -0.16
C THR A 65 14.05 1.33 1.10
N ARG A 66 13.72 2.13 2.12
CA ARG A 66 14.39 2.17 3.42
C ARG A 66 13.37 2.36 4.53
N ALA A 67 13.27 1.38 5.42
CA ALA A 67 12.35 1.43 6.54
C ALA A 67 12.64 2.61 7.47
N SER A 68 11.58 3.23 7.99
CA SER A 68 11.65 4.37 8.91
C SER A 68 10.45 4.43 9.83
N HIS A 69 10.68 4.80 11.08
CA HIS A 69 9.63 5.16 12.04
C HIS A 69 9.26 6.66 11.97
N ASP A 70 10.11 7.46 11.28
CA ASP A 70 9.83 8.86 11.00
C ASP A 70 8.98 8.96 9.72
N PRO A 71 7.82 9.63 9.74
CA PRO A 71 6.97 9.81 8.57
C PRO A 71 7.58 10.71 7.49
N GLN A 72 8.49 11.64 7.85
CA GLN A 72 8.97 12.66 6.91
C GLN A 72 9.66 12.08 5.67
N PRO A 73 10.66 11.15 5.78
CA PRO A 73 11.26 10.54 4.61
C PRO A 73 10.28 9.65 3.83
N LEU A 74 9.22 9.14 4.48
CA LEU A 74 8.20 8.28 3.84
C LEU A 74 7.17 9.10 3.06
N ILE A 75 6.99 10.37 3.40
CA ILE A 75 6.13 11.33 2.69
C ILE A 75 6.85 11.94 1.48
N ASP A 76 8.19 11.95 1.48
CA ASP A 76 8.99 12.53 0.40
C ASP A 76 8.67 11.84 -0.95
N PRO A 77 8.26 12.58 -2.01
CA PRO A 77 7.91 12.01 -3.30
C PRO A 77 9.10 11.43 -4.08
N ASN A 78 10.34 11.75 -3.67
CA ASN A 78 11.56 11.36 -4.39
C ASN A 78 11.99 9.89 -4.18
N ALA A 79 11.33 9.13 -3.30
CA ALA A 79 11.60 7.73 -3.08
C ALA A 79 10.43 6.85 -3.57
N PRO A 80 10.68 5.71 -4.23
CA PRO A 80 9.62 4.75 -4.56
C PRO A 80 8.94 4.24 -3.28
N ALA A 81 7.64 4.01 -3.35
CA ALA A 81 6.88 3.37 -2.28
C ALA A 81 5.65 2.67 -2.85
N GLU A 82 5.15 1.69 -2.14
CA GLU A 82 3.86 1.06 -2.44
C GLU A 82 3.00 1.04 -1.18
N LEU A 83 1.77 1.51 -1.30
CA LEU A 83 0.74 1.40 -0.27
C LEU A 83 -0.35 0.47 -0.76
N ILE A 84 -0.60 -0.59 -0.02
CA ILE A 84 -1.69 -1.55 -0.27
C ILE A 84 -2.75 -1.35 0.79
N LEU A 85 -4.01 -1.23 0.39
CA LEU A 85 -5.18 -1.25 1.27
C LEU A 85 -5.95 -2.55 0.99
N GLN A 86 -5.77 -3.56 1.84
CA GLN A 86 -6.44 -4.86 1.73
C GLN A 86 -7.73 -4.82 2.54
N PHE A 87 -8.90 -4.83 1.88
CA PHE A 87 -10.17 -4.64 2.53
C PHE A 87 -10.63 -5.91 3.27
N VAL A 88 -11.07 -5.74 4.51
CA VAL A 88 -11.60 -6.81 5.38
C VAL A 88 -13.14 -6.75 5.52
N ARG A 89 -13.74 -5.81 4.80
CA ARG A 89 -15.19 -5.67 4.66
C ARG A 89 -15.55 -5.02 3.32
N ASN A 90 -16.83 -5.13 2.94
CA ASN A 90 -17.32 -4.42 1.76
C ASN A 90 -17.42 -2.92 2.04
N VAL A 91 -17.01 -2.10 1.05
CA VAL A 91 -17.08 -0.63 1.08
C VAL A 91 -17.65 -0.16 -0.25
N GLY A 92 -18.65 0.70 -0.20
CA GLY A 92 -19.27 1.27 -1.40
C GLY A 92 -18.36 2.31 -2.06
N ALA A 93 -18.49 2.47 -3.37
CA ALA A 93 -17.75 3.49 -4.14
C ALA A 93 -17.99 4.91 -3.58
N GLY A 94 -19.22 5.20 -3.12
CA GLY A 94 -19.55 6.49 -2.50
C GLY A 94 -18.74 6.76 -1.23
N ASP A 95 -18.61 5.77 -0.36
CA ASP A 95 -17.82 5.88 0.88
C ASP A 95 -16.33 6.07 0.58
N LEU A 96 -15.80 5.37 -0.44
CA LEU A 96 -14.41 5.56 -0.89
C LEU A 96 -14.16 6.99 -1.37
N LYS A 97 -15.04 7.52 -2.23
CA LYS A 97 -14.95 8.89 -2.76
C LYS A 97 -15.03 9.93 -1.65
N SER A 98 -15.96 9.75 -0.70
CA SER A 98 -16.06 10.63 0.47
C SER A 98 -14.77 10.59 1.30
N ALA A 99 -14.20 9.39 1.54
CA ALA A 99 -12.97 9.24 2.28
C ALA A 99 -11.76 9.90 1.58
N TRP A 100 -11.67 9.84 0.25
CA TRP A 100 -10.63 10.55 -0.51
C TRP A 100 -10.77 12.07 -0.36
N LYS A 101 -11.98 12.59 -0.61
CA LYS A 101 -12.25 14.02 -0.46
C LYS A 101 -11.90 14.52 0.93
N GLU A 102 -12.41 13.89 1.97
CA GLU A 102 -12.12 14.23 3.36
C GLU A 102 -10.63 14.12 3.69
N GLY A 103 -9.96 13.08 3.18
CA GLY A 103 -8.53 12.88 3.36
C GLY A 103 -7.69 14.02 2.78
N PHE A 104 -7.95 14.41 1.54
CA PHE A 104 -7.23 15.51 0.89
C PHE A 104 -7.58 16.87 1.50
N GLU A 105 -8.85 17.15 1.81
CA GLU A 105 -9.26 18.38 2.48
C GLU A 105 -8.59 18.55 3.85
N ARG A 106 -8.38 17.45 4.58
CA ARG A 106 -7.71 17.46 5.88
C ARG A 106 -6.22 17.79 5.79
N VAL A 107 -5.51 17.24 4.79
CA VAL A 107 -4.04 17.33 4.72
C VAL A 107 -3.54 18.39 3.74
N ALA A 108 -4.39 18.90 2.85
CA ALA A 108 -4.00 19.79 1.76
C ALA A 108 -5.13 20.80 1.40
N LYS A 109 -5.89 21.29 2.39
CA LYS A 109 -7.03 22.19 2.20
C LYS A 109 -6.71 23.38 1.29
N ASP A 110 -5.59 24.04 1.55
CA ASP A 110 -5.16 25.22 0.80
C ASP A 110 -4.66 24.90 -0.62
N GLN A 111 -4.45 23.63 -0.93
CA GLN A 111 -4.01 23.13 -2.23
C GLN A 111 -5.15 22.53 -3.07
N MET A 112 -6.38 22.50 -2.55
CA MET A 112 -7.51 21.87 -3.25
C MET A 112 -7.84 22.54 -4.58
N ALA A 113 -7.51 23.82 -4.75
CA ALA A 113 -7.65 24.51 -6.05
C ALA A 113 -6.79 23.85 -7.15
N THR A 114 -5.62 23.32 -6.81
CA THR A 114 -4.69 22.65 -7.73
C THR A 114 -4.84 21.13 -7.73
N LEU A 115 -5.20 20.52 -6.60
CA LEU A 115 -5.33 19.07 -6.45
C LEU A 115 -6.70 18.52 -6.87
N GLY A 116 -7.75 19.34 -6.83
CA GLY A 116 -9.15 18.90 -6.94
C GLY A 116 -9.46 18.12 -8.22
N ALA A 117 -8.95 18.55 -9.37
CA ALA A 117 -9.14 17.81 -10.63
C ALA A 117 -8.51 16.40 -10.58
N ARG A 118 -7.36 16.27 -9.92
CA ARG A 118 -6.66 14.98 -9.74
C ARG A 118 -7.34 14.09 -8.70
N VAL A 119 -7.93 14.66 -7.66
CA VAL A 119 -8.81 13.95 -6.72
C VAL A 119 -10.06 13.44 -7.44
N THR A 120 -10.68 14.26 -8.29
CA THR A 120 -11.81 13.82 -9.14
C THR A 120 -11.42 12.67 -10.09
N MET A 121 -10.20 12.69 -10.64
CA MET A 121 -9.69 11.58 -11.45
C MET A 121 -9.58 10.30 -10.62
N LEU A 122 -9.04 10.37 -9.39
CA LEU A 122 -8.98 9.24 -8.46
C LEU A 122 -10.38 8.69 -8.17
N ASP A 123 -11.33 9.57 -7.87
CA ASP A 123 -12.74 9.21 -7.62
C ASP A 123 -13.39 8.49 -8.80
N GLY A 124 -13.03 8.89 -10.04
CA GLY A 124 -13.52 8.26 -11.25
C GLY A 124 -13.10 6.80 -11.43
N TRP A 125 -12.02 6.38 -10.77
CA TRP A 125 -11.53 5.00 -10.79
C TRP A 125 -12.09 4.13 -9.67
N MET A 126 -12.77 4.71 -8.69
CA MET A 126 -13.32 3.97 -7.55
C MET A 126 -14.62 3.27 -7.92
N SER A 127 -14.71 2.03 -7.52
CA SER A 127 -15.89 1.17 -7.59
C SER A 127 -16.12 0.54 -6.22
N ASP A 128 -17.25 -0.16 -6.05
CA ASP A 128 -17.47 -0.97 -4.85
C ASP A 128 -16.33 -1.95 -4.66
N ILE A 129 -15.83 -2.02 -3.44
CA ILE A 129 -14.77 -2.94 -3.02
C ILE A 129 -15.38 -3.98 -2.08
N LYS A 130 -15.10 -5.23 -2.34
CA LYS A 130 -15.54 -6.36 -1.51
C LYS A 130 -14.42 -6.80 -0.57
N THR A 131 -14.80 -7.49 0.49
CA THR A 131 -13.86 -8.21 1.37
C THR A 131 -12.89 -9.05 0.53
N GLY A 132 -11.60 -8.98 0.87
CA GLY A 132 -10.54 -9.68 0.14
C GLY A 132 -10.00 -8.94 -1.08
N GLN A 133 -10.66 -7.88 -1.55
CA GLN A 133 -10.15 -7.04 -2.64
C GLN A 133 -9.21 -5.95 -2.10
N ARG A 134 -8.41 -5.35 -3.00
CA ARG A 134 -7.39 -4.36 -2.62
C ARG A 134 -7.34 -3.16 -3.55
N LEU A 135 -6.94 -2.03 -2.99
CA LEU A 135 -6.41 -0.89 -3.71
C LEU A 135 -4.89 -0.88 -3.54
N THR A 136 -4.17 -0.65 -4.62
CA THR A 136 -2.70 -0.54 -4.60
C THR A 136 -2.29 0.80 -5.20
N PHE A 137 -1.42 1.50 -4.52
CA PHE A 137 -0.89 2.80 -4.90
C PHE A 137 0.62 2.74 -4.94
N VAL A 138 1.18 2.87 -6.13
CA VAL A 138 2.63 2.88 -6.34
C VAL A 138 3.09 4.31 -6.58
N ARG A 139 3.93 4.81 -5.71
CA ARG A 139 4.60 6.10 -5.90
C ARG A 139 5.79 5.93 -6.83
N LEU A 140 5.75 6.66 -7.93
CA LEU A 140 6.77 6.70 -8.97
C LEU A 140 7.47 8.06 -8.90
N PRO A 141 8.72 8.15 -8.42
CA PRO A 141 9.46 9.40 -8.30
C PRO A 141 9.48 10.19 -9.61
N GLY A 142 9.27 11.51 -9.52
CA GLY A 142 9.21 12.41 -10.68
C GLY A 142 8.01 12.20 -11.60
N THR A 143 7.10 11.27 -11.27
CA THR A 143 5.92 10.95 -12.07
C THR A 143 4.64 11.20 -11.30
N GLY A 144 4.43 10.50 -10.18
CA GLY A 144 3.21 10.59 -9.39
C GLY A 144 2.80 9.28 -8.72
N ILE A 145 1.50 9.04 -8.61
CA ILE A 145 0.91 7.84 -7.99
C ILE A 145 0.19 7.01 -9.06
N GLN A 146 0.68 5.81 -9.33
CA GLN A 146 -0.05 4.81 -10.12
C GLN A 146 -1.07 4.12 -9.23
N VAL A 147 -2.29 4.01 -9.71
CA VAL A 147 -3.43 3.44 -8.98
C VAL A 147 -3.86 2.14 -9.61
N SER A 148 -4.03 1.10 -8.80
CA SER A 148 -4.61 -0.17 -9.21
C SER A 148 -5.80 -0.54 -8.32
N VAL A 149 -6.85 -1.06 -8.93
CA VAL A 149 -8.03 -1.59 -8.25
C VAL A 149 -8.06 -3.09 -8.51
N ASN A 150 -7.95 -3.87 -7.45
CA ASN A 150 -7.95 -5.34 -7.49
C ASN A 150 -6.99 -5.92 -8.57
N GLY A 151 -5.76 -5.41 -8.59
CA GLY A 151 -4.70 -5.82 -9.52
C GLY A 151 -4.78 -5.20 -10.93
N THR A 152 -5.87 -4.49 -11.25
CA THR A 152 -6.01 -3.81 -12.55
C THR A 152 -5.54 -2.37 -12.44
N VAL A 153 -4.49 -1.99 -13.18
CA VAL A 153 -4.01 -0.61 -13.26
C VAL A 153 -5.08 0.27 -13.90
N LYS A 154 -5.44 1.36 -13.23
CA LYS A 154 -6.41 2.37 -13.70
C LYS A 154 -5.73 3.54 -14.40
N GLY A 155 -4.55 3.93 -13.92
CA GLY A 155 -3.78 5.03 -14.48
C GLY A 155 -2.78 5.58 -13.47
N THR A 156 -2.15 6.70 -13.83
CA THR A 156 -1.21 7.42 -12.98
C THR A 156 -1.68 8.86 -12.80
N ILE A 157 -1.77 9.30 -11.55
CA ILE A 157 -2.02 10.70 -11.21
C ILE A 157 -0.67 11.38 -11.02
N THR A 158 -0.39 12.34 -11.87
CA THR A 158 0.93 13.00 -11.94
C THR A 158 1.09 14.10 -10.89
N GLY A 159 2.33 14.35 -10.50
CA GLY A 159 2.77 15.46 -9.68
C GLY A 159 3.26 15.06 -8.29
N ASP A 160 4.38 15.65 -7.90
CA ASP A 160 5.00 15.42 -6.59
C ASP A 160 4.17 16.05 -5.46
N ASP A 161 3.46 17.13 -5.73
CA ASP A 161 2.51 17.77 -4.82
C ASP A 161 1.36 16.82 -4.49
N PHE A 162 0.78 16.16 -5.51
CA PHE A 162 -0.24 15.14 -5.31
C PHE A 162 0.31 13.94 -4.54
N SER A 163 1.48 13.43 -4.91
CA SER A 163 2.14 12.30 -4.24
C SER A 163 2.38 12.58 -2.75
N ARG A 164 2.84 13.78 -2.43
CA ARG A 164 3.08 14.23 -1.06
C ARG A 164 1.76 14.34 -0.27
N ALA A 165 0.76 14.99 -0.82
CA ALA A 165 -0.56 15.13 -0.18
C ALA A 165 -1.21 13.76 0.02
N PHE A 166 -1.12 12.88 -0.97
CA PHE A 166 -1.63 11.52 -0.90
C PHE A 166 -1.04 10.74 0.29
N MET A 167 0.30 10.70 0.43
CA MET A 167 0.95 9.99 1.55
C MET A 167 0.65 10.61 2.91
N LYS A 168 0.46 11.94 2.97
CA LYS A 168 0.07 12.64 4.20
C LYS A 168 -1.30 12.20 4.75
N ILE A 169 -2.18 11.64 3.93
CA ILE A 169 -3.48 11.13 4.41
C ILE A 169 -3.25 10.12 5.54
N TRP A 170 -2.26 9.23 5.43
CA TRP A 170 -1.97 8.20 6.44
C TRP A 170 -0.84 8.56 7.39
N LEU A 171 0.17 9.29 6.89
CA LEU A 171 1.41 9.54 7.62
C LEU A 171 1.54 10.96 8.19
N GLY A 172 0.62 11.86 7.80
CA GLY A 172 0.58 13.24 8.28
C GLY A 172 0.11 13.37 9.74
N ASP A 173 -0.08 14.61 10.19
CA ASP A 173 -0.42 14.93 11.58
C ASP A 173 -1.84 14.48 11.95
N GLU A 174 -2.75 14.46 10.98
CA GLU A 174 -4.15 14.08 11.15
C GLU A 174 -4.49 12.80 10.37
N PRO A 175 -3.98 11.63 10.75
CA PRO A 175 -4.28 10.38 10.07
C PRO A 175 -5.74 9.94 10.30
N PRO A 176 -6.28 9.02 9.49
CA PRO A 176 -7.62 8.49 9.69
C PRO A 176 -7.86 7.84 11.06
N ASN A 177 -6.83 7.24 11.62
CA ASN A 177 -6.70 6.85 13.03
C ASN A 177 -5.22 6.68 13.41
N ALA A 178 -4.90 6.99 14.68
CA ALA A 178 -3.51 7.02 15.16
C ALA A 178 -2.84 5.64 15.12
N GLU A 179 -3.59 4.58 15.43
CA GLU A 179 -3.10 3.20 15.43
C GLU A 179 -2.69 2.74 14.01
N LEU A 180 -3.47 3.14 13.00
CA LEU A 180 -3.10 2.88 11.59
C LEU A 180 -1.76 3.51 11.23
N LYS A 181 -1.58 4.80 11.55
CA LYS A 181 -0.30 5.50 11.33
C LYS A 181 0.84 4.83 12.07
N ALA A 182 0.66 4.54 13.37
CA ALA A 182 1.68 3.88 14.18
C ALA A 182 2.09 2.52 13.57
N GLY A 183 1.11 1.72 13.14
CA GLY A 183 1.34 0.44 12.49
C GLY A 183 2.11 0.57 11.17
N LEU A 184 1.72 1.52 10.29
CA LEU A 184 2.42 1.79 9.02
C LEU A 184 3.87 2.27 9.25
N LEU A 185 4.16 2.91 10.40
CA LEU A 185 5.49 3.33 10.82
C LEU A 185 6.28 2.23 11.56
N GLY A 186 5.87 0.97 11.48
CA GLY A 186 6.59 -0.17 12.04
C GLY A 186 6.19 -0.53 13.47
N GLY A 187 5.13 0.07 14.00
CA GLY A 187 4.50 -0.34 15.26
C GLY A 187 3.65 -1.61 15.12
N PRO A 188 2.93 -2.02 16.18
CA PRO A 188 2.07 -3.19 16.13
C PRO A 188 0.89 -2.99 15.16
N CYS A 189 0.43 -4.08 14.56
CA CYS A 189 -0.76 -4.10 13.71
C CYS A 189 -2.02 -4.25 14.59
N GLU A 190 -2.63 -3.12 14.99
CA GLU A 190 -3.79 -3.06 15.91
C GLU A 190 -4.99 -2.33 15.28
#